data_084e056ffb9b122a5b5c4e8889c28927
#
_entry.id   084e056ffb9b122a5b5c4e8889c28927
#
_cell.length_a   1.000
_cell.length_b   1.000
_cell.length_c   1.000
_cell.angle_alpha   90.00
_cell.angle_beta   90.00
_cell.angle_gamma   90.00
#
_symmetry.space_group_name_H-M   'P 1'
#
loop_
_entity.id
_entity.type
_entity.pdbx_description
1 polymer ?
#
loop_
_entity_poly.entity_id
_entity_poly.type
_entity_poly.pdbx_seq_one_letter_code
_entity_poly.pdbx_strand_id
1 'polypeptide(L)'
;MAMLTTSDLLRRVPIFAGLTQAQISQLSGNVTKRRFKRGELIVEQGQKSGALFLILSGRARVSLTDKRAKEVILNTLGPGDCVGEMSLIDGQSHSASVRTDVQTDVLVLSHEEFVRCLAENHSIALWIMKDLVQRLRKSSDMVSSLALMDVYGRVAKVLIDAAQPHGESDAVVCEKMTRQDIAKMVGASREMVSRVMRDFEEQGFIKTNDNGSFVLQEHRLVLR
;
A
#
# COMPACT_ATOMS: atom_id res chain seq x y z
N MET A 1 -7.14 -29.48 3.96
CA MET A 1 -6.88 -28.13 4.49
C MET A 1 -8.12 -27.67 5.21
N ALA A 2 -8.05 -27.41 6.53
CA ALA A 2 -9.19 -26.86 7.27
C ALA A 2 -9.52 -25.48 6.70
N MET A 3 -10.80 -25.22 6.39
CA MET A 3 -11.25 -23.89 6.01
C MET A 3 -11.10 -22.98 7.22
N LEU A 4 -10.30 -21.91 7.08
CA LEU A 4 -10.15 -20.89 8.13
C LEU A 4 -11.51 -20.24 8.37
N THR A 5 -11.92 -20.16 9.63
CA THR A 5 -13.14 -19.45 10.01
C THR A 5 -12.97 -17.94 9.89
N THR A 6 -14.06 -17.19 9.85
CA THR A 6 -14.02 -15.71 9.88
C THR A 6 -13.27 -15.20 11.11
N SER A 7 -13.45 -15.86 12.27
CA SER A 7 -12.72 -15.54 13.49
C SER A 7 -11.21 -15.73 13.37
N ASP A 8 -10.77 -16.80 12.69
CA ASP A 8 -9.34 -17.04 12.42
C ASP A 8 -8.74 -15.97 11.50
N LEU A 9 -9.52 -15.52 10.53
CA LEU A 9 -9.11 -14.44 9.63
C LEU A 9 -9.00 -13.09 10.35
N LEU A 10 -9.97 -12.74 11.20
CA LEU A 10 -9.95 -11.53 12.01
C LEU A 10 -8.71 -11.47 12.93
N ARG A 11 -8.33 -12.59 13.54
CA ARG A 11 -7.12 -12.65 14.40
C ARG A 11 -5.81 -12.37 13.69
N ARG A 12 -5.77 -12.54 12.37
CA ARG A 12 -4.58 -12.28 11.55
C ARG A 12 -4.45 -10.81 11.15
N VAL A 13 -5.49 -10.01 11.36
CA VAL A 13 -5.50 -8.59 11.00
C VAL A 13 -5.02 -7.76 12.20
N PRO A 14 -3.91 -7.01 12.08
CA PRO A 14 -3.27 -6.32 13.21
C PRO A 14 -4.18 -5.38 13.98
N ILE A 15 -5.14 -4.73 13.34
CA ILE A 15 -6.11 -3.82 13.97
C ILE A 15 -6.93 -4.51 15.06
N PHE A 16 -7.14 -5.84 14.95
CA PHE A 16 -7.93 -6.62 15.90
C PHE A 16 -7.07 -7.41 16.92
N ALA A 17 -5.75 -7.23 16.91
CA ALA A 17 -4.85 -7.96 17.80
C ALA A 17 -5.15 -7.77 19.29
N GLY A 18 -5.75 -6.63 19.69
CA GLY A 18 -6.14 -6.33 21.07
C GLY A 18 -7.52 -6.83 21.47
N LEU A 19 -8.28 -7.50 20.58
CA LEU A 19 -9.62 -7.97 20.90
C LEU A 19 -9.62 -9.30 21.66
N THR A 20 -10.54 -9.44 22.60
CA THR A 20 -10.83 -10.70 23.28
C THR A 20 -11.52 -11.71 22.36
N GLN A 21 -11.55 -13.01 22.78
CA GLN A 21 -12.25 -14.03 22.01
C GLN A 21 -13.74 -13.73 21.84
N ALA A 22 -14.40 -13.21 22.87
CA ALA A 22 -15.81 -12.83 22.81
C ALA A 22 -16.06 -11.73 21.79
N GLN A 23 -15.22 -10.69 21.79
CA GLN A 23 -15.29 -9.57 20.83
C GLN A 23 -15.03 -10.04 19.38
N ILE A 24 -14.05 -10.92 19.16
CA ILE A 24 -13.79 -11.53 17.84
C ILE A 24 -15.00 -12.36 17.39
N SER A 25 -15.60 -13.16 18.27
CA SER A 25 -16.78 -13.97 17.93
C SER A 25 -17.97 -13.11 17.55
N GLN A 26 -18.21 -12.02 18.28
CA GLN A 26 -19.27 -11.05 17.98
C GLN A 26 -19.02 -10.36 16.64
N LEU A 27 -17.80 -9.88 16.40
CA LEU A 27 -17.42 -9.21 15.16
C LEU A 27 -17.50 -10.17 13.95
N SER A 28 -17.19 -11.45 14.12
CA SER A 28 -17.18 -12.44 13.04
C SER A 28 -18.56 -12.66 12.40
N GLY A 29 -19.64 -12.39 13.13
CA GLY A 29 -21.02 -12.44 12.61
C GLY A 29 -21.39 -11.24 11.73
N ASN A 30 -20.63 -10.14 11.82
CA ASN A 30 -20.96 -8.84 11.22
C ASN A 30 -19.97 -8.40 10.14
N VAL A 31 -19.01 -9.24 9.79
CA VAL A 31 -18.09 -9.02 8.68
C VAL A 31 -18.38 -9.97 7.54
N THR A 32 -18.19 -9.50 6.32
CA THR A 32 -18.32 -10.32 5.12
C THR A 32 -16.97 -10.43 4.41
N LYS A 33 -16.67 -11.60 3.86
CA LYS A 33 -15.50 -11.79 3.01
C LYS A 33 -15.86 -11.45 1.57
N ARG A 34 -15.04 -10.61 0.92
CA ARG A 34 -15.17 -10.27 -0.49
C ARG A 34 -13.87 -10.53 -1.23
N ARG A 35 -13.97 -11.02 -2.46
CA ARG A 35 -12.84 -11.24 -3.35
C ARG A 35 -12.91 -10.29 -4.51
N PHE A 36 -11.79 -9.62 -4.78
CA PHE A 36 -11.58 -8.79 -5.94
C PHE A 36 -10.59 -9.45 -6.90
N LYS A 37 -10.91 -9.45 -8.17
CA LYS A 37 -9.99 -9.89 -9.23
C LYS A 37 -8.91 -8.82 -9.43
N ARG A 38 -7.84 -9.19 -10.12
CA ARG A 38 -6.80 -8.23 -10.54
C ARG A 38 -7.42 -7.09 -11.35
N GLY A 39 -7.07 -5.84 -11.00
CA GLY A 39 -7.52 -4.63 -11.69
C GLY A 39 -8.88 -4.09 -11.23
N GLU A 40 -9.59 -4.76 -10.30
CA GLU A 40 -10.85 -4.27 -9.77
C GLU A 40 -10.62 -3.14 -8.74
N LEU A 41 -11.56 -2.21 -8.68
CA LEU A 41 -11.59 -1.14 -7.67
C LEU A 41 -12.21 -1.66 -6.37
N ILE A 42 -11.50 -1.45 -5.26
CA ILE A 42 -12.04 -1.63 -3.90
C ILE A 42 -12.84 -0.40 -3.52
N VAL A 43 -12.26 0.80 -3.74
CA VAL A 43 -12.91 2.11 -3.60
C VAL A 43 -12.49 3.03 -4.75
N GLU A 44 -13.31 4.02 -5.05
CA GLU A 44 -13.08 4.98 -6.14
C GLU A 44 -13.02 6.41 -5.61
N GLN A 45 -12.02 7.18 -6.06
CA GLN A 45 -11.84 8.60 -5.72
C GLN A 45 -13.11 9.40 -6.01
N GLY A 46 -13.53 10.22 -5.07
CA GLY A 46 -14.72 11.04 -5.17
C GLY A 46 -16.04 10.33 -4.86
N GLN A 47 -16.06 9.01 -4.76
CA GLN A 47 -17.24 8.23 -4.34
C GLN A 47 -17.26 8.03 -2.82
N LYS A 48 -18.42 7.69 -2.27
CA LYS A 48 -18.59 7.29 -0.87
C LYS A 48 -18.84 5.79 -0.78
N SER A 49 -18.21 5.13 0.19
CA SER A 49 -18.60 3.78 0.59
C SER A 49 -18.88 3.78 2.10
N GLY A 50 -19.93 3.07 2.50
CA GLY A 50 -20.28 2.92 3.92
C GLY A 50 -19.56 1.73 4.57
N ALA A 51 -18.32 1.42 4.18
CA ALA A 51 -17.62 0.25 4.67
C ALA A 51 -16.11 0.47 4.80
N LEU A 52 -15.52 -0.23 5.79
CA LEU A 52 -14.09 -0.46 5.92
C LEU A 52 -13.72 -1.77 5.22
N PHE A 53 -12.65 -1.76 4.46
CA PHE A 53 -12.10 -2.93 3.81
C PHE A 53 -10.74 -3.27 4.43
N LEU A 54 -10.55 -4.50 4.88
CA LEU A 54 -9.32 -4.99 5.50
C LEU A 54 -8.71 -6.05 4.59
N ILE A 55 -7.50 -5.82 4.10
CA ILE A 55 -6.83 -6.75 3.18
C ILE A 55 -6.38 -8.00 3.95
N LEU A 56 -6.86 -9.17 3.54
CA LEU A 56 -6.47 -10.46 4.09
C LEU A 56 -5.31 -11.10 3.31
N SER A 57 -5.37 -10.98 2.00
CA SER A 57 -4.35 -11.49 1.08
C SER A 57 -4.39 -10.71 -0.22
N GLY A 58 -3.28 -10.74 -0.94
CA GLY A 58 -3.15 -10.01 -2.20
C GLY A 58 -2.46 -8.67 -2.02
N ARG A 59 -2.67 -7.76 -2.99
CA ARG A 59 -2.05 -6.44 -3.02
C ARG A 59 -2.92 -5.48 -3.81
N ALA A 60 -3.01 -4.24 -3.33
CA ALA A 60 -3.70 -3.15 -4.00
C ALA A 60 -2.86 -1.87 -3.96
N ARG A 61 -3.03 -0.99 -4.94
CA ARG A 61 -2.39 0.32 -4.99
C ARG A 61 -3.39 1.43 -4.73
N VAL A 62 -2.93 2.43 -3.99
CA VAL A 62 -3.63 3.69 -3.76
C VAL A 62 -3.16 4.69 -4.79
N SER A 63 -4.07 5.26 -5.57
CA SER A 63 -3.71 6.23 -6.61
C SER A 63 -4.67 7.41 -6.65
N LEU A 64 -4.12 8.56 -7.07
CA LEU A 64 -4.86 9.76 -7.44
C LEU A 64 -4.85 9.88 -8.96
N THR A 65 -6.00 10.25 -9.51
CA THR A 65 -6.11 10.54 -10.94
C THR A 65 -6.62 11.97 -11.11
N ASP A 66 -5.92 12.78 -11.89
CA ASP A 66 -6.35 14.13 -12.23
C ASP A 66 -7.38 14.16 -13.38
N LYS A 67 -7.90 15.36 -13.67
CA LYS A 67 -8.87 15.58 -14.78
C LYS A 67 -8.32 15.24 -16.16
N ARG A 68 -7.00 15.11 -16.33
CA ARG A 68 -6.31 14.75 -17.58
C ARG A 68 -5.95 13.26 -17.62
N ALA A 69 -6.52 12.45 -16.72
CA ALA A 69 -6.23 11.03 -16.56
C ALA A 69 -4.75 10.71 -16.21
N LYS A 70 -3.99 11.70 -15.69
CA LYS A 70 -2.67 11.46 -15.15
C LYS A 70 -2.81 10.83 -13.77
N GLU A 71 -2.21 9.66 -13.61
CA GLU A 71 -2.26 8.88 -12.37
C GLU A 71 -0.93 8.97 -11.61
N VAL A 72 -1.04 9.15 -10.29
CA VAL A 72 0.08 9.09 -9.34
C VAL A 72 -0.22 8.01 -8.31
N ILE A 73 0.73 7.10 -8.09
CA ILE A 73 0.64 6.07 -7.06
C ILE A 73 1.18 6.66 -5.74
N LEU A 74 0.32 6.68 -4.72
CA LEU A 74 0.65 7.20 -3.40
C LEU A 74 1.20 6.13 -2.46
N ASN A 75 0.65 4.91 -2.55
CA ASN A 75 1.04 3.81 -1.67
C ASN A 75 0.65 2.46 -2.29
N THR A 76 1.26 1.40 -1.78
CA THR A 76 0.85 0.01 -2.03
C THR A 76 0.40 -0.60 -0.71
N LEU A 77 -0.72 -1.30 -0.74
CA LEU A 77 -1.36 -1.93 0.41
C LEU A 77 -1.27 -3.45 0.30
N GLY A 78 -1.01 -4.09 1.42
CA GLY A 78 -0.91 -5.55 1.56
C GLY A 78 -1.74 -6.12 2.71
N PRO A 79 -1.54 -7.39 3.08
CA PRO A 79 -2.25 -8.02 4.17
C PRO A 79 -2.10 -7.26 5.49
N GLY A 80 -3.22 -6.98 6.16
CA GLY A 80 -3.28 -6.22 7.39
C GLY A 80 -3.61 -4.73 7.22
N ASP A 81 -3.45 -4.18 6.02
CA ASP A 81 -3.82 -2.79 5.74
C ASP A 81 -5.33 -2.61 5.61
N CYS A 82 -5.80 -1.38 5.89
CA CYS A 82 -7.19 -1.01 5.76
C CYS A 82 -7.41 0.10 4.71
N VAL A 83 -8.65 0.13 4.19
CA VAL A 83 -9.13 1.07 3.17
C VAL A 83 -10.51 1.58 3.54
N GLY A 84 -10.76 2.87 3.40
CA GLY A 84 -12.06 3.50 3.60
C GLY A 84 -12.26 4.12 4.98
N GLU A 85 -11.29 3.97 5.90
CA GLU A 85 -11.33 4.50 7.26
C GLU A 85 -11.50 6.02 7.29
N MET A 86 -10.81 6.77 6.43
CA MET A 86 -10.89 8.23 6.38
C MET A 86 -12.32 8.68 6.09
N SER A 87 -12.93 8.12 5.04
CA SER A 87 -14.31 8.42 4.63
C SER A 87 -15.34 8.06 5.71
N LEU A 88 -15.06 7.02 6.49
CA LEU A 88 -15.93 6.63 7.61
C LEU A 88 -15.77 7.55 8.82
N ILE A 89 -14.59 8.11 9.05
CA ILE A 89 -14.28 9.00 10.17
C ILE A 89 -14.80 10.42 9.92
N ASP A 90 -14.55 10.97 8.72
CA ASP A 90 -14.87 12.38 8.41
C ASP A 90 -16.14 12.57 7.56
N GLY A 91 -16.75 11.48 7.10
CA GLY A 91 -17.96 11.51 6.26
C GLY A 91 -17.75 12.05 4.85
N GLN A 92 -16.48 12.31 4.44
CA GLN A 92 -16.14 12.79 3.11
C GLN A 92 -16.11 11.64 2.08
N SER A 93 -16.05 11.97 0.80
CA SER A 93 -15.79 10.99 -0.26
C SER A 93 -14.35 10.51 -0.21
N HIS A 94 -14.07 9.32 -0.79
CA HIS A 94 -12.73 8.77 -0.86
C HIS A 94 -11.77 9.76 -1.53
N SER A 95 -10.66 10.05 -0.86
CA SER A 95 -9.61 10.96 -1.35
C SER A 95 -8.81 10.37 -2.51
N ALA A 96 -8.77 9.03 -2.63
CA ALA A 96 -8.02 8.31 -3.64
C ALA A 96 -8.77 7.05 -4.07
N SER A 97 -8.40 6.50 -5.23
CA SER A 97 -8.84 5.18 -5.67
C SER A 97 -7.93 4.09 -5.14
N VAL A 98 -8.49 2.91 -4.81
CA VAL A 98 -7.73 1.72 -4.44
C VAL A 98 -8.07 0.60 -5.41
N ARG A 99 -7.06 0.16 -6.19
CA ARG A 99 -7.19 -0.86 -7.23
C ARG A 99 -6.28 -2.04 -6.95
N THR A 100 -6.79 -3.24 -7.14
CA THR A 100 -6.04 -4.48 -6.91
C THR A 100 -4.98 -4.72 -7.99
N ASP A 101 -3.76 -5.09 -7.59
CA ASP A 101 -2.66 -5.48 -8.48
C ASP A 101 -2.69 -6.97 -8.81
N VAL A 102 -3.21 -7.75 -7.88
CA VAL A 102 -3.41 -9.19 -7.98
C VAL A 102 -4.78 -9.53 -7.41
N GLN A 103 -5.22 -10.78 -7.51
CA GLN A 103 -6.43 -11.22 -6.80
C GLN A 103 -6.26 -10.94 -5.30
N THR A 104 -7.24 -10.24 -4.71
CA THR A 104 -7.18 -9.74 -3.33
C THR A 104 -8.43 -10.14 -2.57
N ASP A 105 -8.26 -10.80 -1.44
CA ASP A 105 -9.33 -11.10 -0.50
C ASP A 105 -9.35 -10.03 0.59
N VAL A 106 -10.55 -9.53 0.91
CA VAL A 106 -10.75 -8.53 1.96
C VAL A 106 -11.87 -8.97 2.92
N LEU A 107 -11.80 -8.48 4.15
CA LEU A 107 -12.98 -8.41 5.04
C LEU A 107 -13.62 -7.04 4.88
N VAL A 108 -14.94 -7.03 4.84
CA VAL A 108 -15.77 -5.82 4.74
C VAL A 108 -16.51 -5.65 6.05
N LEU A 109 -16.31 -4.50 6.67
CA LEU A 109 -16.95 -4.06 7.91
C LEU A 109 -17.83 -2.86 7.61
N SER A 110 -19.13 -2.90 7.99
CA SER A 110 -20.04 -1.77 7.77
C SER A 110 -19.64 -0.55 8.64
N HIS A 111 -20.12 0.63 8.25
CA HIS A 111 -19.91 1.86 9.04
C HIS A 111 -20.40 1.69 10.50
N GLU A 112 -21.58 1.11 10.70
CA GLU A 112 -22.16 0.90 12.04
C GLU A 112 -21.27 0.03 12.91
N GLU A 113 -20.79 -1.10 12.36
CA GLU A 113 -19.86 -1.99 13.06
C GLU A 113 -18.50 -1.33 13.34
N PHE A 114 -18.00 -0.54 12.39
CA PHE A 114 -16.78 0.22 12.57
C PHE A 114 -16.89 1.21 13.73
N VAL A 115 -17.95 2.01 13.75
CA VAL A 115 -18.21 2.98 14.84
C VAL A 115 -18.37 2.27 16.18
N ARG A 116 -19.08 1.14 16.22
CA ARG A 116 -19.22 0.32 17.42
C ARG A 116 -17.86 -0.20 17.90
N CYS A 117 -17.05 -0.75 16.99
CA CYS A 117 -15.71 -1.23 17.33
C CYS A 117 -14.82 -0.13 17.91
N LEU A 118 -14.89 1.08 17.36
CA LEU A 118 -14.15 2.24 17.89
C LEU A 118 -14.62 2.65 19.29
N ALA A 119 -15.91 2.66 19.51
CA ALA A 119 -16.49 3.05 20.81
C ALA A 119 -16.18 2.04 21.93
N GLU A 120 -16.17 0.75 21.60
CA GLU A 120 -15.98 -0.32 22.59
C GLU A 120 -14.50 -0.69 22.79
N ASN A 121 -13.60 -0.32 21.85
CA ASN A 121 -12.22 -0.83 21.84
C ASN A 121 -11.19 0.27 21.55
N HIS A 122 -10.62 0.85 22.59
CA HIS A 122 -9.56 1.87 22.48
C HIS A 122 -8.33 1.40 21.66
N SER A 123 -8.03 0.09 21.70
CA SER A 123 -6.91 -0.48 20.92
C SER A 123 -7.10 -0.31 19.42
N ILE A 124 -8.33 -0.43 18.92
CA ILE A 124 -8.66 -0.23 17.49
C ILE A 124 -8.48 1.24 17.13
N ALA A 125 -9.01 2.17 17.94
CA ALA A 125 -8.85 3.60 17.72
C ALA A 125 -7.36 4.00 17.71
N LEU A 126 -6.58 3.51 18.67
CA LEU A 126 -5.15 3.78 18.75
C LEU A 126 -4.40 3.20 17.55
N TRP A 127 -4.78 2.00 17.08
CA TRP A 127 -4.17 1.40 15.88
C TRP A 127 -4.44 2.27 14.64
N ILE A 128 -5.69 2.71 14.43
CA ILE A 128 -6.05 3.59 13.31
C ILE A 128 -5.29 4.91 13.39
N MET A 129 -5.21 5.53 14.56
CA MET A 129 -4.44 6.78 14.72
C MET A 129 -2.96 6.56 14.35
N LYS A 130 -2.34 5.46 14.78
CA LYS A 130 -0.96 5.14 14.41
C LYS A 130 -0.80 4.94 12.91
N ASP A 131 -1.72 4.23 12.27
CA ASP A 131 -1.70 4.02 10.82
C ASP A 131 -1.84 5.35 10.06
N LEU A 132 -2.77 6.21 10.46
CA LEU A 132 -2.93 7.55 9.86
C LEU A 132 -1.69 8.43 10.06
N VAL A 133 -1.05 8.38 11.23
CA VAL A 133 0.22 9.10 11.47
C VAL A 133 1.33 8.57 10.56
N GLN A 134 1.44 7.27 10.35
CA GLN A 134 2.42 6.69 9.43
C GLN A 134 2.15 7.13 7.99
N ARG A 135 0.88 7.13 7.56
CA ARG A 135 0.50 7.61 6.21
C ARG A 135 0.79 9.10 6.05
N LEU A 136 0.55 9.92 7.07
CA LEU A 136 0.90 11.33 7.06
C LEU A 136 2.41 11.54 6.90
N ARG A 137 3.25 10.78 7.64
CA ARG A 137 4.72 10.82 7.49
C ARG A 137 5.15 10.45 6.07
N LYS A 138 4.63 9.35 5.52
CA LYS A 138 4.90 8.96 4.11
C LYS A 138 4.49 10.05 3.11
N SER A 139 3.35 10.72 3.35
CA SER A 139 2.91 11.83 2.50
C SER A 139 3.86 13.03 2.61
N SER A 140 4.34 13.36 3.82
CA SER A 140 5.34 14.41 4.04
C SER A 140 6.67 14.10 3.34
N ASP A 141 7.12 12.84 3.41
CA ASP A 141 8.34 12.37 2.71
C ASP A 141 8.19 12.44 1.19
N MET A 142 7.00 12.14 0.66
CA MET A 142 6.71 12.28 -0.76
C MET A 142 6.74 13.75 -1.20
N VAL A 143 6.11 14.65 -0.44
CA VAL A 143 6.15 16.10 -0.71
C VAL A 143 7.58 16.62 -0.67
N SER A 144 8.36 16.25 0.34
CA SER A 144 9.78 16.61 0.45
C SER A 144 10.58 16.10 -0.75
N SER A 145 10.36 14.85 -1.15
CA SER A 145 11.02 14.25 -2.31
C SER A 145 10.69 14.99 -3.62
N LEU A 146 9.43 15.36 -3.82
CA LEU A 146 8.99 16.12 -5.00
C LEU A 146 9.55 17.55 -5.03
N ALA A 147 9.72 18.18 -3.86
CA ALA A 147 10.20 19.55 -3.75
C ALA A 147 11.72 19.68 -3.81
N LEU A 148 12.46 18.72 -3.24
CA LEU A 148 13.89 18.83 -2.98
C LEU A 148 14.77 17.90 -3.81
N MET A 149 14.19 16.86 -4.45
CA MET A 149 14.95 15.90 -5.24
C MET A 149 14.65 16.04 -6.74
N ASP A 150 15.65 15.84 -7.57
CA ASP A 150 15.48 15.66 -9.00
C ASP A 150 14.87 14.27 -9.33
N VAL A 151 14.66 13.99 -10.60
CA VAL A 151 14.06 12.70 -11.01
C VAL A 151 14.99 11.52 -10.69
N TYR A 152 16.31 11.71 -10.77
CA TYR A 152 17.29 10.67 -10.44
C TYR A 152 17.20 10.27 -8.98
N GLY A 153 17.22 11.26 -8.07
CA GLY A 153 17.07 11.03 -6.63
C GLY A 153 15.75 10.37 -6.26
N ARG A 154 14.64 10.79 -6.90
CA ARG A 154 13.33 10.17 -6.64
C ARG A 154 13.26 8.72 -7.12
N VAL A 155 13.83 8.40 -8.28
CA VAL A 155 13.89 7.00 -8.77
C VAL A 155 14.77 6.17 -7.85
N ALA A 156 15.95 6.66 -7.47
CA ALA A 156 16.83 5.97 -6.52
C ALA A 156 16.10 5.66 -5.21
N LYS A 157 15.41 6.66 -4.64
CA LYS A 157 14.63 6.49 -3.40
C LYS A 157 13.56 5.40 -3.53
N VAL A 158 12.77 5.40 -4.60
CA VAL A 158 11.73 4.37 -4.83
C VAL A 158 12.35 2.98 -4.93
N LEU A 159 13.50 2.82 -5.57
CA LEU A 159 14.19 1.54 -5.67
C LEU A 159 14.73 1.07 -4.31
N ILE A 160 15.30 1.99 -3.51
CA ILE A 160 15.80 1.70 -2.16
C ILE A 160 14.65 1.32 -1.24
N ASP A 161 13.55 2.09 -1.24
CA ASP A 161 12.38 1.84 -0.38
C ASP A 161 11.66 0.51 -0.72
N ALA A 162 11.78 0.06 -1.98
CA ALA A 162 11.24 -1.22 -2.43
C ALA A 162 12.22 -2.40 -2.26
N ALA A 163 13.45 -2.12 -1.83
CA ALA A 163 14.48 -3.11 -1.70
C ALA A 163 14.26 -3.97 -0.46
N GLN A 164 14.54 -5.28 -0.57
CA GLN A 164 14.50 -6.23 0.53
C GLN A 164 15.85 -6.96 0.64
N PRO A 165 16.35 -7.22 1.87
CA PRO A 165 17.54 -8.03 2.05
C PRO A 165 17.35 -9.43 1.44
N HIS A 166 18.31 -9.91 0.68
CA HIS A 166 18.24 -11.22 0.03
C HIS A 166 19.46 -12.07 0.42
N GLY A 167 19.29 -12.96 1.40
CA GLY A 167 20.33 -13.89 1.86
C GLY A 167 21.49 -13.21 2.60
N GLU A 168 22.66 -13.88 2.64
CA GLU A 168 23.89 -13.41 3.29
C GLU A 168 24.73 -12.47 2.41
N SER A 169 24.29 -12.17 1.19
CA SER A 169 25.01 -11.29 0.25
C SER A 169 24.57 -9.83 0.44
N ASP A 170 25.52 -8.91 0.26
CA ASP A 170 25.30 -7.45 0.33
C ASP A 170 24.35 -6.93 -0.77
N ALA A 171 23.80 -7.79 -1.61
CA ALA A 171 22.90 -7.44 -2.69
C ALA A 171 21.46 -7.37 -2.20
N VAL A 172 20.80 -6.25 -2.44
CA VAL A 172 19.39 -6.00 -2.12
C VAL A 172 18.58 -6.18 -3.38
N VAL A 173 17.53 -7.00 -3.32
CA VAL A 173 16.66 -7.30 -4.48
C VAL A 173 15.36 -6.52 -4.34
N CYS A 174 15.06 -5.71 -5.34
CA CYS A 174 13.75 -5.08 -5.45
C CYS A 174 12.74 -6.02 -6.11
N GLU A 175 11.48 -5.98 -5.66
CA GLU A 175 10.38 -6.62 -6.37
C GLU A 175 10.27 -6.08 -7.81
N LYS A 176 9.72 -6.91 -8.70
CA LYS A 176 9.48 -6.51 -10.10
C LYS A 176 8.55 -5.31 -10.18
N MET A 177 9.07 -4.17 -10.61
CA MET A 177 8.32 -2.95 -10.90
C MET A 177 8.45 -2.55 -12.36
N THR A 178 7.35 -2.15 -13.00
CA THR A 178 7.43 -1.64 -14.37
C THR A 178 7.94 -0.20 -14.38
N ARG A 179 8.60 0.21 -15.47
CA ARG A 179 9.00 1.61 -15.69
C ARG A 179 7.80 2.57 -15.59
N GLN A 180 6.61 2.09 -15.96
CA GLN A 180 5.36 2.86 -15.85
C GLN A 180 4.94 3.06 -14.40
N ASP A 181 5.05 2.00 -13.55
CA ASP A 181 4.71 2.12 -12.12
C ASP A 181 5.69 3.05 -11.40
N ILE A 182 6.99 2.92 -11.68
CA ILE A 182 8.01 3.84 -11.14
C ILE A 182 7.69 5.28 -11.57
N ALA A 183 7.35 5.52 -12.84
CA ALA A 183 7.00 6.84 -13.34
C ALA A 183 5.80 7.46 -12.59
N LYS A 184 4.77 6.65 -12.31
CA LYS A 184 3.61 7.06 -11.50
C LYS A 184 3.97 7.34 -10.04
N MET A 185 4.92 6.60 -9.45
CA MET A 185 5.39 6.81 -8.08
C MET A 185 6.23 8.09 -7.93
N VAL A 186 7.09 8.37 -8.92
CA VAL A 186 8.02 9.53 -8.87
C VAL A 186 7.45 10.80 -9.52
N GLY A 187 6.25 10.72 -10.12
CA GLY A 187 5.62 11.86 -10.80
C GLY A 187 6.36 12.33 -12.06
N ALA A 188 7.04 11.41 -12.79
CA ALA A 188 7.79 11.68 -14.01
C ALA A 188 7.20 10.98 -15.24
N SER A 189 7.74 11.24 -16.44
CA SER A 189 7.37 10.48 -17.63
C SER A 189 8.06 9.12 -17.65
N ARG A 190 7.45 8.13 -18.34
CA ARG A 190 8.02 6.80 -18.53
C ARG A 190 9.37 6.86 -19.25
N GLU A 191 9.50 7.76 -20.22
CA GLU A 191 10.72 7.97 -21.02
C GLU A 191 11.86 8.48 -20.12
N MET A 192 11.57 9.42 -19.22
CA MET A 192 12.55 9.93 -18.26
C MET A 192 13.01 8.83 -17.30
N VAL A 193 12.07 8.06 -16.73
CA VAL A 193 12.40 6.92 -15.87
C VAL A 193 13.23 5.88 -16.63
N SER A 194 12.89 5.59 -17.90
CA SER A 194 13.68 4.65 -18.72
C SER A 194 15.11 5.12 -18.93
N ARG A 195 15.33 6.44 -19.09
CA ARG A 195 16.66 7.04 -19.20
C ARG A 195 17.43 6.88 -17.89
N VAL A 196 16.83 7.31 -16.77
CA VAL A 196 17.45 7.20 -15.42
C VAL A 196 17.84 5.75 -15.11
N MET A 197 16.97 4.80 -15.39
CA MET A 197 17.25 3.38 -15.13
C MET A 197 18.39 2.85 -15.97
N ARG A 198 18.52 3.29 -17.23
CA ARG A 198 19.66 2.95 -18.09
C ARG A 198 20.95 3.52 -17.53
N ASP A 199 20.94 4.79 -17.15
CA ASP A 199 22.12 5.45 -16.57
C ASP A 199 22.56 4.74 -15.29
N PHE A 200 21.62 4.28 -14.44
CA PHE A 200 21.94 3.50 -13.25
C PHE A 200 22.52 2.12 -13.57
N GLU A 201 22.06 1.46 -14.65
CA GLU A 201 22.63 0.19 -15.13
C GLU A 201 24.06 0.40 -15.67
N GLU A 202 24.29 1.42 -16.50
CA GLU A 202 25.60 1.77 -17.07
C GLU A 202 26.63 2.15 -15.99
N GLN A 203 26.18 2.82 -14.93
CA GLN A 203 27.03 3.17 -13.78
C GLN A 203 27.19 2.02 -12.78
N GLY A 204 26.48 0.90 -12.97
CA GLY A 204 26.54 -0.28 -12.13
C GLY A 204 25.87 -0.11 -10.77
N PHE A 205 24.96 0.86 -10.60
CA PHE A 205 24.15 1.00 -9.37
C PHE A 205 23.06 -0.06 -9.26
N ILE A 206 22.53 -0.48 -10.38
CA ILE A 206 21.53 -1.55 -10.47
C ILE A 206 21.91 -2.57 -11.53
N LYS A 207 21.43 -3.80 -11.35
CA LYS A 207 21.46 -4.86 -12.35
C LYS A 207 20.06 -5.39 -12.54
N THR A 208 19.57 -5.39 -13.76
CA THR A 208 18.28 -6.00 -14.09
C THR A 208 18.46 -7.50 -14.32
N ASN A 209 17.68 -8.33 -13.61
CA ASN A 209 17.63 -9.77 -13.79
C ASN A 209 16.68 -10.15 -14.94
N ASP A 210 16.83 -11.38 -15.47
CA ASP A 210 15.98 -11.91 -16.55
C ASP A 210 14.49 -11.95 -16.21
N ASN A 211 14.16 -12.09 -14.92
CA ASN A 211 12.79 -12.04 -14.41
C ASN A 211 12.22 -10.61 -14.28
N GLY A 212 13.03 -9.57 -14.58
CA GLY A 212 12.68 -8.16 -14.50
C GLY A 212 12.68 -7.57 -13.07
N SER A 213 13.30 -8.25 -12.10
CA SER A 213 13.65 -7.66 -10.81
C SER A 213 14.97 -6.88 -10.91
N PHE A 214 15.24 -6.00 -9.93
CA PHE A 214 16.48 -5.22 -9.87
C PHE A 214 17.29 -5.64 -8.64
N VAL A 215 18.60 -5.76 -8.82
CA VAL A 215 19.57 -5.89 -7.72
C VAL A 215 20.24 -4.54 -7.55
N LEU A 216 20.20 -4.01 -6.33
CA LEU A 216 20.93 -2.80 -5.96
C LEU A 216 22.33 -3.17 -5.50
N GLN A 217 23.32 -2.43 -5.96
CA GLN A 217 24.70 -2.56 -5.49
C GLN A 217 25.00 -1.46 -4.47
N GLU A 218 24.82 -1.76 -3.18
CA GLU A 218 24.88 -0.81 -2.06
C GLU A 218 26.19 0.00 -2.00
N HIS A 219 27.33 -0.58 -2.33
CA HIS A 219 28.64 0.09 -2.24
C HIS A 219 28.81 1.30 -3.17
N ARG A 220 27.83 1.61 -4.04
CA ARG A 220 27.88 2.72 -5.00
C ARG A 220 26.78 3.76 -4.81
N LEU A 221 25.80 3.50 -3.95
CA LEU A 221 24.69 4.42 -3.64
C LEU A 221 25.01 5.40 -2.49
N VAL A 222 26.22 5.91 -2.39
CA VAL A 222 26.48 7.07 -1.53
C VAL A 222 25.88 8.27 -2.26
N LEU A 223 24.66 8.65 -1.85
CA LEU A 223 23.99 9.87 -2.29
C LEU A 223 24.92 11.06 -1.95
N ARG A 224 25.46 11.68 -3.01
CA ARG A 224 26.11 12.98 -2.90
C ARG A 224 25.10 14.08 -2.73
#